data_1ce6415348483fccf54f6d9d69d988df
#
_entry.id   1ce6415348483fccf54f6d9d69d988df
#
_cell.length_a   1.000
_cell.length_b   1.000
_cell.length_c   1.000
_cell.angle_alpha   90.00
_cell.angle_beta   90.00
_cell.angle_gamma   90.00
#
_symmetry.space_group_name_H-M   'P 1'
#
loop_
_entity.id
_entity.type
_entity.pdbx_description
1 polymer ?
#
loop_
_entity_poly.entity_id
_entity_poly.type
_entity_poly.pdbx_seq_one_letter_code
_entity_poly.pdbx_strand_id
1 'polypeptide(L)'
;GPQGSSLGLWSFLSQTNDNPEDNSDENMFKFVDDKTTIEIINLLSIGLASHNVKATVPSNILTSNLVISNDNLKTQEHLHRISEWTKEKKMKLNVEKTKNVIFNFSKENQFTTEIELDGKIIETVKETKLLGTLITDKLDWNRNTEKIVKESNKRMVFLHKSSKFTSNKSDLKKIYIQQIRSKLEQSAVVWHSSLNQKCKDKLERVQKSALRIILGDQYIDYKNALNVLNLQSLEERRELLCLKF
;
A
#
# COMPACT_ATOMS: atom_id res chain seq x y z
N GLY A 1 -15.95 20.52 11.08
CA GLY A 1 -16.74 19.83 12.09
C GLY A 1 -15.89 19.14 13.13
N PRO A 2 -16.41 18.73 14.29
CA PRO A 2 -15.61 18.06 15.31
C PRO A 2 -15.05 16.74 14.75
N GLN A 3 -13.75 16.55 14.89
CA GLN A 3 -13.04 15.36 14.43
C GLN A 3 -13.53 14.13 15.22
N GLY A 4 -13.92 13.05 14.52
CA GLY A 4 -14.39 11.82 15.12
C GLY A 4 -15.91 11.75 15.38
N SER A 5 -16.68 12.80 15.11
CA SER A 5 -18.14 12.73 15.13
C SER A 5 -18.69 12.18 13.81
N SER A 6 -19.78 11.42 13.84
CA SER A 6 -20.46 10.94 12.64
C SER A 6 -20.91 12.08 11.72
N LEU A 7 -21.31 13.21 12.32
CA LEU A 7 -21.71 14.41 11.58
C LEU A 7 -20.52 15.05 10.87
N GLY A 8 -19.34 15.09 11.51
CA GLY A 8 -18.11 15.63 10.91
C GLY A 8 -17.65 14.81 9.72
N LEU A 9 -17.70 13.48 9.80
CA LEU A 9 -17.37 12.58 8.71
C LEU A 9 -18.34 12.73 7.53
N TRP A 10 -19.64 12.79 7.81
CA TRP A 10 -20.67 12.96 6.79
C TRP A 10 -20.54 14.31 6.06
N SER A 11 -20.33 15.39 6.82
CA SER A 11 -20.07 16.71 6.23
C SER A 11 -18.82 16.73 5.36
N PHE A 12 -17.73 16.09 5.80
CA PHE A 12 -16.50 15.98 5.03
C PHE A 12 -16.72 15.19 3.73
N LEU A 13 -17.36 14.01 3.80
CA LEU A 13 -17.66 13.19 2.63
C LEU A 13 -18.58 13.91 1.64
N SER A 14 -19.60 14.64 2.14
CA SER A 14 -20.47 15.46 1.30
C SER A 14 -19.69 16.54 0.57
N GLN A 15 -18.77 17.24 1.25
CA GLN A 15 -17.95 18.28 0.64
C GLN A 15 -16.93 17.76 -0.37
N THR A 16 -16.45 16.52 -0.19
CA THR A 16 -15.44 15.94 -1.09
C THR A 16 -16.04 15.20 -2.28
N ASN A 17 -17.35 14.87 -2.25
CA ASN A 17 -18.04 14.18 -3.34
C ASN A 17 -18.20 15.03 -4.61
N ASP A 18 -18.18 16.34 -4.48
CA ASP A 18 -18.31 17.27 -5.61
C ASP A 18 -16.94 17.69 -6.21
N ASN A 19 -15.87 16.98 -5.88
CA ASN A 19 -14.59 17.19 -6.52
C ASN A 19 -14.66 16.81 -8.00
N PRO A 20 -14.40 17.75 -8.93
CA PRO A 20 -14.53 17.53 -10.36
C PRO A 20 -13.63 16.40 -10.91
N GLU A 21 -12.55 16.09 -10.22
CA GLU A 21 -11.64 15.01 -10.61
C GLU A 21 -12.19 13.61 -10.33
N ASP A 22 -13.16 13.47 -9.42
CA ASP A 22 -13.74 12.17 -9.06
C ASP A 22 -14.58 11.56 -10.20
N ASN A 23 -15.03 12.37 -11.17
CA ASN A 23 -15.91 11.94 -12.26
C ASN A 23 -15.23 11.83 -13.63
N SER A 24 -14.01 12.35 -13.80
CA SER A 24 -13.37 12.51 -15.11
C SER A 24 -12.02 11.81 -15.26
N ASP A 25 -11.47 11.27 -14.18
CA ASP A 25 -10.11 10.74 -14.19
C ASP A 25 -10.03 9.30 -13.65
N GLU A 26 -9.88 8.34 -14.57
CA GLU A 26 -9.73 6.91 -14.26
C GLU A 26 -8.48 6.61 -13.41
N ASN A 27 -7.56 7.58 -13.28
CA ASN A 27 -6.28 7.41 -12.59
C ASN A 27 -6.28 7.94 -11.15
N MET A 28 -7.42 8.47 -10.67
CA MET A 28 -7.53 8.98 -9.31
C MET A 28 -8.35 8.08 -8.41
N PHE A 29 -7.79 7.77 -7.24
CA PHE A 29 -8.42 6.94 -6.21
C PHE A 29 -8.56 7.75 -4.92
N LYS A 30 -9.76 7.74 -4.34
CA LYS A 30 -10.08 8.41 -3.09
C LYS A 30 -10.51 7.40 -2.03
N PHE A 31 -9.96 7.54 -0.83
CA PHE A 31 -10.39 6.79 0.33
C PHE A 31 -10.53 7.74 1.53
N VAL A 32 -11.76 8.10 1.87
CA VAL A 32 -12.09 9.07 2.93
C VAL A 32 -11.38 10.41 2.68
N ASP A 33 -10.28 10.67 3.38
CA ASP A 33 -9.44 11.87 3.29
C ASP A 33 -8.11 11.65 2.54
N ASP A 34 -7.83 10.41 2.11
CA ASP A 34 -6.65 10.08 1.32
C ASP A 34 -6.96 10.13 -0.17
N LYS A 35 -6.15 10.86 -0.93
CA LYS A 35 -6.18 10.88 -2.40
C LYS A 35 -4.90 10.33 -2.97
N THR A 36 -5.02 9.52 -4.02
CA THR A 36 -3.89 8.93 -4.75
C THR A 36 -4.10 9.16 -6.23
N THR A 37 -3.13 9.81 -6.87
CA THR A 37 -3.10 9.99 -8.33
C THR A 37 -2.03 9.07 -8.90
N ILE A 38 -2.35 8.39 -10.01
CA ILE A 38 -1.43 7.50 -10.72
C ILE A 38 -1.31 7.98 -12.16
N GLU A 39 -0.09 8.16 -12.61
CA GLU A 39 0.22 8.47 -14.00
C GLU A 39 1.14 7.38 -14.57
N ILE A 40 0.78 6.84 -15.75
CA ILE A 40 1.62 5.90 -16.49
C ILE A 40 2.38 6.67 -17.56
N ILE A 41 3.70 6.77 -17.41
CA ILE A 41 4.57 7.45 -18.36
C ILE A 41 5.27 6.41 -19.23
N ASN A 42 4.98 6.46 -20.55
CA ASN A 42 5.68 5.63 -21.51
C ASN A 42 6.87 6.41 -22.10
N LEU A 43 8.09 6.08 -21.65
CA LEU A 43 9.31 6.76 -22.08
C LEU A 43 9.58 6.65 -23.59
N LEU A 44 9.04 5.65 -24.26
CA LEU A 44 9.15 5.52 -25.73
C LEU A 44 8.34 6.58 -26.46
N SER A 45 7.19 6.99 -25.94
CA SER A 45 6.35 8.03 -26.55
C SER A 45 6.95 9.43 -26.40
N ILE A 46 7.70 9.68 -25.34
CA ILE A 46 8.38 10.98 -25.12
C ILE A 46 9.51 11.18 -26.14
N GLY A 47 10.22 10.11 -26.52
CA GLY A 47 11.27 10.18 -27.56
C GLY A 47 10.72 10.42 -28.98
N LEU A 48 9.48 10.04 -29.25
CA LEU A 48 8.84 10.19 -30.56
C LEU A 48 8.12 11.53 -30.76
N ALA A 49 7.76 12.22 -29.67
CA ALA A 49 7.14 13.55 -29.75
C ALA A 49 8.10 14.68 -30.12
N SER A 50 9.41 14.44 -30.11
CA SER A 50 10.45 15.43 -30.49
C SER A 50 10.79 15.39 -31.99
N HIS A 51 9.84 15.10 -32.88
CA HIS A 51 10.08 15.01 -34.35
C HIS A 51 10.41 16.33 -35.05
N ASN A 52 10.81 17.40 -34.37
CA ASN A 52 11.29 18.62 -35.01
C ASN A 52 12.67 19.12 -34.56
N VAL A 53 13.45 18.28 -33.88
CA VAL A 53 14.87 18.61 -33.62
C VAL A 53 15.73 17.53 -34.23
N LYS A 54 16.34 17.83 -35.42
CA LYS A 54 17.50 17.11 -35.92
C LYS A 54 18.67 17.37 -34.94
N ALA A 55 18.69 16.65 -33.84
CA ALA A 55 19.85 16.52 -32.98
C ALA A 55 20.47 15.14 -33.25
N THR A 56 21.57 15.12 -33.95
CA THR A 56 22.52 14.00 -33.94
C THR A 56 22.98 13.84 -32.49
N VAL A 57 22.37 12.87 -31.81
CA VAL A 57 22.76 12.51 -30.44
C VAL A 57 24.09 11.77 -30.54
N PRO A 58 25.19 12.26 -29.95
CA PRO A 58 26.45 11.50 -29.88
C PRO A 58 26.20 10.23 -29.05
N SER A 59 26.70 9.10 -29.50
CA SER A 59 26.56 7.77 -28.90
C SER A 59 27.09 7.61 -27.48
N ASN A 60 27.56 8.68 -26.83
CA ASN A 60 28.16 8.68 -25.51
C ASN A 60 27.27 9.23 -24.39
N ILE A 61 25.97 9.51 -24.65
CA ILE A 61 25.02 10.02 -23.65
C ILE A 61 23.98 8.94 -23.33
N LEU A 62 24.40 7.73 -23.03
CA LEU A 62 23.52 6.63 -22.64
C LEU A 62 23.37 6.45 -21.11
N THR A 63 23.84 7.41 -20.31
CA THR A 63 23.73 7.36 -18.85
C THR A 63 23.25 8.67 -18.23
N SER A 64 22.51 9.51 -18.97
CA SER A 64 21.94 10.71 -18.39
C SER A 64 20.59 10.38 -17.71
N ASN A 65 20.47 10.75 -16.45
CA ASN A 65 19.19 10.80 -15.76
C ASN A 65 18.20 11.61 -16.60
N LEU A 66 17.12 10.99 -17.09
CA LEU A 66 16.09 11.69 -17.82
C LEU A 66 15.28 12.50 -16.82
N VAL A 67 15.46 13.82 -16.82
CA VAL A 67 14.62 14.75 -16.05
C VAL A 67 13.50 15.21 -16.98
N ILE A 68 12.26 14.90 -16.64
CA ILE A 68 11.09 15.45 -17.32
C ILE A 68 10.72 16.75 -16.63
N SER A 69 10.57 17.83 -17.41
CA SER A 69 10.11 19.12 -16.88
C SER A 69 8.68 18.99 -16.33
N ASN A 70 8.38 19.71 -15.26
CA ASN A 70 7.08 19.69 -14.58
C ASN A 70 5.91 20.00 -15.51
N ASP A 71 6.12 20.84 -16.52
CA ASP A 71 5.07 21.33 -17.43
C ASP A 71 4.43 20.25 -18.32
N ASN A 72 5.05 19.06 -18.40
CA ASN A 72 4.57 17.96 -19.24
C ASN A 72 3.96 16.79 -18.46
N LEU A 73 3.82 16.92 -17.14
CA LEU A 73 3.27 15.87 -16.30
C LEU A 73 1.79 16.10 -16.01
N LYS A 74 0.94 15.18 -16.42
CA LYS A 74 -0.50 15.20 -16.08
C LYS A 74 -0.70 15.23 -14.56
N THR A 75 0.15 14.56 -13.81
CA THR A 75 0.13 14.59 -12.33
C THR A 75 0.30 16.00 -11.79
N GLN A 76 1.12 16.85 -12.40
CA GLN A 76 1.29 18.25 -11.99
C GLN A 76 0.01 19.07 -12.24
N GLU A 77 -0.63 18.86 -13.40
CA GLU A 77 -1.91 19.51 -13.72
C GLU A 77 -3.02 19.09 -12.74
N HIS A 78 -3.11 17.80 -12.44
CA HIS A 78 -4.08 17.27 -11.47
C HIS A 78 -3.87 17.85 -10.07
N LEU A 79 -2.62 17.95 -9.61
CA LEU A 79 -2.31 18.55 -8.32
C LEU A 79 -2.67 20.02 -8.28
N HIS A 80 -2.46 20.75 -9.37
CA HIS A 80 -2.86 22.15 -9.48
C HIS A 80 -4.38 22.30 -9.34
N ARG A 81 -5.16 21.52 -10.11
CA ARG A 81 -6.64 21.52 -10.02
C ARG A 81 -7.14 21.13 -8.61
N ILE A 82 -6.53 20.13 -7.99
CA ILE A 82 -6.86 19.71 -6.61
C ILE A 82 -6.54 20.85 -5.63
N SER A 83 -5.39 21.53 -5.79
CA SER A 83 -5.01 22.65 -4.95
C SER A 83 -6.01 23.81 -5.07
N GLU A 84 -6.41 24.19 -6.27
CA GLU A 84 -7.41 25.23 -6.50
C GLU A 84 -8.76 24.86 -5.87
N TRP A 85 -9.25 23.65 -6.13
CA TRP A 85 -10.49 23.17 -5.55
C TRP A 85 -10.45 23.15 -4.01
N THR A 86 -9.36 22.73 -3.40
CA THR A 86 -9.23 22.75 -1.93
C THR A 86 -9.22 24.15 -1.36
N LYS A 87 -8.61 25.13 -2.07
CA LYS A 87 -8.64 26.56 -1.69
C LYS A 87 -10.06 27.12 -1.74
N GLU A 88 -10.81 26.82 -2.81
CA GLU A 88 -12.21 27.21 -2.95
C GLU A 88 -13.08 26.66 -1.80
N LYS A 89 -12.90 25.39 -1.45
CA LYS A 89 -13.60 24.73 -0.33
C LYS A 89 -13.03 25.09 1.04
N LYS A 90 -12.08 26.01 1.16
CA LYS A 90 -11.41 26.41 2.41
C LYS A 90 -10.74 25.25 3.13
N MET A 91 -10.25 24.25 2.39
CA MET A 91 -9.42 23.14 2.88
C MET A 91 -7.95 23.41 2.59
N LYS A 92 -7.06 22.76 3.31
CA LYS A 92 -5.61 22.90 3.12
C LYS A 92 -4.99 21.51 2.89
N LEU A 93 -4.26 21.37 1.80
CA LEU A 93 -3.43 20.20 1.55
C LEU A 93 -2.20 20.19 2.47
N ASN A 94 -1.84 19.01 2.95
CA ASN A 94 -0.64 18.86 3.79
C ASN A 94 0.54 18.44 2.93
N VAL A 95 1.32 19.40 2.45
CA VAL A 95 2.49 19.16 1.59
C VAL A 95 3.52 18.25 2.25
N GLU A 96 3.75 18.37 3.56
CA GLU A 96 4.75 17.56 4.27
C GLU A 96 4.37 16.06 4.33
N LYS A 97 3.06 15.76 4.34
CA LYS A 97 2.54 14.39 4.30
C LYS A 97 2.37 13.85 2.89
N THR A 98 2.32 14.73 1.89
CA THR A 98 2.23 14.35 0.49
C THR A 98 3.57 13.78 0.03
N LYS A 99 3.57 12.64 -0.63
CA LYS A 99 4.78 11.96 -1.10
C LYS A 99 4.63 11.58 -2.55
N ASN A 100 5.71 11.72 -3.31
CA ASN A 100 5.82 11.23 -4.67
C ASN A 100 6.56 9.87 -4.67
N VAL A 101 6.04 8.87 -5.37
CA VAL A 101 6.69 7.57 -5.55
C VAL A 101 6.76 7.26 -7.04
N ILE A 102 7.96 7.06 -7.54
CA ILE A 102 8.18 6.75 -8.94
C ILE A 102 8.44 5.24 -9.08
N PHE A 103 7.54 4.54 -9.78
CA PHE A 103 7.71 3.12 -10.10
C PHE A 103 8.49 2.99 -11.42
N ASN A 104 9.78 2.73 -11.33
CA ASN A 104 10.63 2.57 -12.49
C ASN A 104 11.12 1.11 -12.62
N PHE A 105 10.64 0.42 -13.64
CA PHE A 105 11.00 -0.97 -13.95
C PHE A 105 12.10 -1.06 -15.01
N SER A 106 12.54 0.06 -15.58
CA SER A 106 13.67 0.08 -16.50
C SER A 106 14.99 -0.13 -15.75
N LYS A 107 15.88 -0.91 -16.33
CA LYS A 107 17.24 -1.13 -15.80
C LYS A 107 18.23 -0.04 -16.25
N GLU A 108 17.96 0.59 -17.38
CA GLU A 108 18.91 1.45 -18.08
C GLU A 108 18.68 2.95 -17.84
N ASN A 109 17.41 3.34 -17.61
CA ASN A 109 17.04 4.74 -17.47
C ASN A 109 16.61 5.06 -16.04
N GLN A 110 17.34 5.94 -15.37
CA GLN A 110 16.86 6.55 -14.13
C GLN A 110 15.96 7.74 -14.51
N PHE A 111 14.71 7.67 -14.05
CA PHE A 111 13.72 8.72 -14.22
C PHE A 111 13.54 9.47 -12.90
N THR A 112 13.65 10.78 -12.94
CA THR A 112 13.37 11.66 -11.80
C THR A 112 12.42 12.74 -12.25
N THR A 113 11.45 13.08 -11.40
CA THR A 113 10.54 14.19 -11.64
C THR A 113 10.47 15.04 -10.37
N GLU A 114 10.40 16.34 -10.54
CA GLU A 114 10.11 17.27 -9.47
C GLU A 114 8.64 17.68 -9.62
N ILE A 115 7.85 17.43 -8.58
CA ILE A 115 6.44 17.79 -8.53
C ILE A 115 6.27 18.84 -7.45
N GLU A 116 5.56 19.91 -7.78
CA GLU A 116 5.33 21.05 -6.91
C GLU A 116 3.89 21.09 -6.42
N LEU A 117 3.69 21.43 -5.15
CA LEU A 117 2.39 21.68 -4.55
C LEU A 117 2.45 22.92 -3.66
N ASP A 118 1.63 23.92 -3.97
CA ASP A 118 1.56 25.20 -3.26
C ASP A 118 2.94 25.90 -3.07
N GLY A 119 3.77 25.92 -4.13
CA GLY A 119 5.10 26.55 -4.12
C GLY A 119 6.18 25.73 -3.39
N LYS A 120 5.93 24.45 -3.07
CA LYS A 120 6.89 23.57 -2.43
C LYS A 120 7.07 22.30 -3.23
N ILE A 121 8.31 21.88 -3.41
CA ILE A 121 8.63 20.60 -4.05
C ILE A 121 8.21 19.45 -3.13
N ILE A 122 7.45 18.49 -3.67
CA ILE A 122 7.04 17.27 -2.97
C ILE A 122 8.23 16.31 -2.91
N GLU A 123 8.47 15.76 -1.71
CA GLU A 123 9.53 14.80 -1.50
C GLU A 123 9.27 13.51 -2.30
N THR A 124 10.22 13.14 -3.16
CA THR A 124 10.22 11.83 -3.83
C THR A 124 10.84 10.78 -2.91
N VAL A 125 10.08 9.75 -2.60
CA VAL A 125 10.48 8.69 -1.67
C VAL A 125 10.51 7.33 -2.35
N LYS A 126 11.38 6.43 -1.88
CA LYS A 126 11.46 5.04 -2.39
C LYS A 126 10.41 4.12 -1.79
N GLU A 127 9.77 4.54 -0.71
CA GLU A 127 8.71 3.78 -0.06
C GLU A 127 7.71 4.71 0.62
N THR A 128 6.46 4.31 0.62
CA THR A 128 5.38 5.01 1.32
C THR A 128 4.37 4.05 1.89
N LYS A 129 3.56 4.54 2.84
CA LYS A 129 2.48 3.77 3.44
C LYS A 129 1.15 4.26 2.89
N LEU A 130 0.46 3.43 2.10
CA LEU A 130 -0.88 3.69 1.60
C LEU A 130 -1.87 2.73 2.26
N LEU A 131 -2.91 3.26 2.90
CA LEU A 131 -3.97 2.50 3.58
C LEU A 131 -3.43 1.37 4.49
N GLY A 132 -2.32 1.63 5.16
CA GLY A 132 -1.69 0.67 6.05
C GLY A 132 -0.70 -0.29 5.40
N THR A 133 -0.68 -0.39 4.07
CA THR A 133 0.24 -1.21 3.29
C THR A 133 1.50 -0.42 2.94
N LEU A 134 2.67 -1.02 3.10
CA LEU A 134 3.93 -0.41 2.71
C LEU A 134 4.21 -0.74 1.25
N ILE A 135 4.36 0.28 0.43
CA ILE A 135 4.61 0.18 -1.01
C ILE A 135 6.02 0.72 -1.28
N THR A 136 6.82 -0.01 -2.04
CA THR A 136 8.15 0.40 -2.48
C THR A 136 8.16 0.73 -3.96
N ASP A 137 9.10 1.55 -4.40
CA ASP A 137 9.33 1.96 -5.80
C ASP A 137 9.53 0.79 -6.78
N LYS A 138 9.87 -0.40 -6.26
CA LYS A 138 10.04 -1.65 -7.04
C LYS A 138 8.90 -2.63 -6.87
N LEU A 139 7.84 -2.27 -6.12
CA LEU A 139 6.76 -3.17 -5.71
C LEU A 139 7.30 -4.44 -5.03
N ASP A 140 8.40 -4.31 -4.28
CA ASP A 140 8.95 -5.37 -3.46
C ASP A 140 8.19 -5.46 -2.13
N TRP A 141 7.59 -6.59 -1.87
CA TRP A 141 6.76 -6.82 -0.70
C TRP A 141 7.52 -7.33 0.53
N ASN A 142 8.85 -7.48 0.45
CA ASN A 142 9.67 -7.97 1.56
C ASN A 142 9.52 -7.09 2.80
N ARG A 143 9.61 -5.76 2.64
CA ARG A 143 9.48 -4.80 3.75
C ARG A 143 8.07 -4.77 4.32
N ASN A 144 7.03 -4.85 3.47
CA ASN A 144 5.65 -4.95 3.93
C ASN A 144 5.44 -6.24 4.74
N THR A 145 5.95 -7.37 4.25
CA THR A 145 5.89 -8.66 4.95
C THR A 145 6.58 -8.59 6.32
N GLU A 146 7.77 -8.03 6.39
CA GLU A 146 8.51 -7.86 7.66
C GLU A 146 7.74 -7.00 8.66
N LYS A 147 7.14 -5.91 8.20
CA LYS A 147 6.26 -5.06 9.02
C LYS A 147 5.06 -5.84 9.54
N ILE A 148 4.34 -6.56 8.66
CA ILE A 148 3.18 -7.39 9.04
C ILE A 148 3.57 -8.43 10.08
N VAL A 149 4.67 -9.16 9.85
CA VAL A 149 5.20 -10.17 10.79
C VAL A 149 5.55 -9.55 12.14
N LYS A 150 6.26 -8.41 12.14
CA LYS A 150 6.63 -7.68 13.37
C LYS A 150 5.40 -7.24 14.17
N GLU A 151 4.39 -6.68 13.51
CA GLU A 151 3.15 -6.24 14.15
C GLU A 151 2.32 -7.43 14.65
N SER A 152 2.28 -8.53 13.92
CA SER A 152 1.60 -9.77 14.31
C SER A 152 2.28 -10.42 15.52
N ASN A 153 3.62 -10.45 15.56
CA ASN A 153 4.37 -10.97 16.71
C ASN A 153 4.16 -10.13 17.97
N LYS A 154 3.99 -8.81 17.86
CA LYS A 154 3.59 -8.00 19.02
C LYS A 154 2.24 -8.42 19.58
N ARG A 155 1.28 -8.75 18.72
CA ARG A 155 -0.06 -9.22 19.12
C ARG A 155 -0.03 -10.67 19.65
N MET A 156 0.97 -11.48 19.25
CA MET A 156 1.19 -12.81 19.78
C MET A 156 1.38 -12.84 21.29
N VAL A 157 1.98 -11.78 21.85
CA VAL A 157 2.16 -11.64 23.30
C VAL A 157 0.80 -11.63 24.03
N PHE A 158 -0.20 -10.98 23.44
CA PHE A 158 -1.56 -11.00 23.99
C PHE A 158 -2.17 -12.40 23.96
N LEU A 159 -2.06 -13.12 22.83
CA LEU A 159 -2.53 -14.50 22.73
C LEU A 159 -1.83 -15.40 23.77
N HIS A 160 -0.51 -15.26 23.92
CA HIS A 160 0.25 -16.05 24.91
C HIS A 160 -0.16 -15.74 26.37
N LYS A 161 -0.42 -14.47 26.68
CA LYS A 161 -0.96 -14.10 28.00
C LYS A 161 -2.34 -14.71 28.22
N SER A 162 -3.22 -14.59 27.23
CA SER A 162 -4.59 -15.14 27.30
C SER A 162 -4.60 -16.67 27.50
N SER A 163 -3.66 -17.40 26.88
CA SER A 163 -3.58 -18.87 27.06
C SER A 163 -3.23 -19.30 28.47
N LYS A 164 -2.70 -18.40 29.32
CA LYS A 164 -2.45 -18.68 30.75
C LYS A 164 -3.70 -18.52 31.61
N PHE A 165 -4.69 -17.78 31.13
CA PHE A 165 -5.95 -17.51 31.86
C PHE A 165 -7.11 -18.38 31.40
N THR A 166 -7.07 -18.91 30.17
CA THR A 166 -8.12 -19.77 29.66
C THR A 166 -7.54 -20.96 28.90
N SER A 167 -8.10 -22.15 29.17
CA SER A 167 -7.79 -23.38 28.44
C SER A 167 -8.76 -23.59 27.27
N ASN A 168 -9.74 -22.70 27.07
CA ASN A 168 -10.75 -22.84 26.02
C ASN A 168 -10.13 -22.48 24.65
N LYS A 169 -9.87 -23.52 23.85
CA LYS A 169 -9.28 -23.39 22.51
C LYS A 169 -10.14 -22.56 21.55
N SER A 170 -11.48 -22.60 21.72
CA SER A 170 -12.39 -21.81 20.88
C SER A 170 -12.18 -20.30 21.09
N ASP A 171 -11.98 -19.88 22.33
CA ASP A 171 -11.77 -18.45 22.64
C ASP A 171 -10.36 -18.01 22.21
N LEU A 172 -9.34 -18.81 22.45
CA LEU A 172 -7.99 -18.53 21.94
C LEU A 172 -7.95 -18.48 20.41
N LYS A 173 -8.70 -19.35 19.70
CA LYS A 173 -8.86 -19.31 18.25
C LYS A 173 -9.52 -18.00 17.80
N LYS A 174 -10.55 -17.52 18.50
CA LYS A 174 -11.19 -16.22 18.19
C LYS A 174 -10.20 -15.07 18.33
N ILE A 175 -9.42 -15.05 19.42
CA ILE A 175 -8.36 -14.04 19.63
C ILE A 175 -7.35 -14.09 18.48
N TYR A 176 -6.88 -15.27 18.09
CA TYR A 176 -5.99 -15.41 16.94
C TYR A 176 -6.58 -14.84 15.66
N ILE A 177 -7.82 -15.22 15.33
CA ILE A 177 -8.50 -14.77 14.10
C ILE A 177 -8.64 -13.23 14.08
N GLN A 178 -9.10 -12.66 15.18
CA GLN A 178 -9.41 -11.23 15.25
C GLN A 178 -8.16 -10.35 15.35
N GLN A 179 -7.17 -10.77 16.13
CA GLN A 179 -6.02 -9.91 16.44
C GLN A 179 -4.80 -10.19 15.55
N ILE A 180 -4.54 -11.42 15.19
CA ILE A 180 -3.31 -11.81 14.49
C ILE A 180 -3.58 -12.08 13.02
N ARG A 181 -4.53 -12.99 12.70
CA ARG A 181 -4.82 -13.36 11.32
C ARG A 181 -5.35 -12.19 10.50
N SER A 182 -6.21 -11.35 11.06
CA SER A 182 -6.68 -10.12 10.41
C SER A 182 -5.53 -9.22 9.96
N LYS A 183 -4.43 -9.20 10.73
CA LYS A 183 -3.23 -8.43 10.37
C LYS A 183 -2.41 -9.13 9.29
N LEU A 184 -2.29 -10.46 9.34
CA LEU A 184 -1.59 -11.27 8.34
C LEU A 184 -2.28 -11.27 6.97
N GLU A 185 -3.58 -10.96 6.94
CA GLU A 185 -4.41 -10.90 5.73
C GLU A 185 -4.72 -9.47 5.27
N GLN A 186 -4.24 -8.45 6.00
CA GLN A 186 -4.52 -7.05 5.65
C GLN A 186 -4.05 -6.73 4.24
N SER A 187 -4.98 -6.27 3.38
CA SER A 187 -4.72 -5.94 1.97
C SER A 187 -4.06 -7.08 1.17
N ALA A 188 -4.32 -8.35 1.52
CA ALA A 188 -3.67 -9.50 0.91
C ALA A 188 -3.85 -9.57 -0.60
N VAL A 189 -5.00 -9.15 -1.11
CA VAL A 189 -5.31 -9.10 -2.55
C VAL A 189 -4.33 -8.25 -3.36
N VAL A 190 -3.72 -7.24 -2.73
CA VAL A 190 -2.77 -6.34 -3.40
C VAL A 190 -1.40 -6.97 -3.58
N TRP A 191 -0.95 -7.78 -2.63
CA TRP A 191 0.45 -8.21 -2.58
C TRP A 191 0.67 -9.74 -2.61
N HIS A 192 -0.39 -10.55 -2.40
CA HIS A 192 -0.23 -12.00 -2.25
C HIS A 192 0.35 -12.67 -3.51
N SER A 193 -0.17 -12.34 -4.70
CA SER A 193 0.27 -12.93 -5.97
C SER A 193 1.74 -12.67 -6.30
N SER A 194 2.29 -11.56 -5.81
CA SER A 194 3.67 -11.14 -6.06
C SER A 194 4.65 -11.53 -4.95
N LEU A 195 4.20 -12.30 -3.93
CA LEU A 195 5.08 -12.75 -2.85
C LEU A 195 6.04 -13.83 -3.33
N ASN A 196 7.32 -13.67 -2.97
CA ASN A 196 8.28 -14.76 -3.06
C ASN A 196 8.05 -15.80 -1.95
N GLN A 197 8.56 -17.02 -2.12
CA GLN A 197 8.37 -18.13 -1.18
C GLN A 197 8.87 -17.80 0.23
N LYS A 198 9.98 -17.08 0.34
CA LYS A 198 10.55 -16.65 1.63
C LYS A 198 9.57 -15.79 2.44
N CYS A 199 8.83 -14.91 1.78
CA CYS A 199 7.81 -14.08 2.42
C CYS A 199 6.58 -14.91 2.82
N LYS A 200 6.12 -15.81 1.95
CA LYS A 200 5.04 -16.76 2.27
C LYS A 200 5.37 -17.58 3.52
N ASP A 201 6.58 -18.12 3.59
CA ASP A 201 7.05 -18.89 4.73
C ASP A 201 7.14 -18.08 6.03
N LYS A 202 7.57 -16.79 5.94
CA LYS A 202 7.60 -15.90 7.10
C LYS A 202 6.21 -15.70 7.69
N LEU A 203 5.20 -15.47 6.86
CA LEU A 203 3.81 -15.28 7.29
C LEU A 203 3.25 -16.57 7.89
N GLU A 204 3.49 -17.72 7.24
CA GLU A 204 3.03 -19.02 7.68
C GLU A 204 3.62 -19.43 9.04
N ARG A 205 4.89 -19.06 9.29
CA ARG A 205 5.52 -19.28 10.61
C ARG A 205 4.79 -18.59 11.75
N VAL A 206 4.23 -17.41 11.51
CA VAL A 206 3.46 -16.70 12.55
C VAL A 206 2.19 -17.50 12.89
N GLN A 207 1.47 -18.04 11.89
CA GLN A 207 0.33 -18.90 12.13
C GLN A 207 0.75 -20.16 12.90
N LYS A 208 1.79 -20.86 12.45
CA LYS A 208 2.31 -22.04 13.14
C LYS A 208 2.60 -21.78 14.61
N SER A 209 3.21 -20.64 14.93
CA SER A 209 3.48 -20.23 16.31
C SER A 209 2.21 -19.97 17.11
N ALA A 210 1.20 -19.32 16.50
CA ALA A 210 -0.08 -19.09 17.16
C ALA A 210 -0.80 -20.41 17.48
N LEU A 211 -0.82 -21.37 16.54
CA LEU A 211 -1.48 -22.65 16.73
C LEU A 211 -0.80 -23.49 17.84
N ARG A 212 0.53 -23.39 17.97
CA ARG A 212 1.25 -24.01 19.11
C ARG A 212 0.80 -23.42 20.44
N ILE A 213 0.60 -22.12 20.53
CA ILE A 213 0.12 -21.49 21.76
C ILE A 213 -1.32 -21.93 22.07
N ILE A 214 -2.19 -22.03 21.06
CA ILE A 214 -3.59 -22.41 21.25
C ILE A 214 -3.74 -23.87 21.70
N LEU A 215 -2.96 -24.78 21.11
CA LEU A 215 -3.05 -26.21 21.39
C LEU A 215 -2.19 -26.67 22.59
N GLY A 216 -1.13 -25.92 22.92
CA GLY A 216 -0.21 -26.30 23.99
C GLY A 216 0.34 -27.72 23.76
N ASP A 217 0.23 -28.57 24.79
CA ASP A 217 0.72 -29.97 24.76
C ASP A 217 0.02 -30.87 23.74
N GLN A 218 -1.13 -30.42 23.21
CA GLN A 218 -1.86 -31.16 22.17
C GLN A 218 -1.39 -30.80 20.73
N TYR A 219 -0.38 -29.97 20.60
CA TYR A 219 0.21 -29.67 19.30
C TYR A 219 1.11 -30.82 18.84
N ILE A 220 0.71 -31.49 17.77
CA ILE A 220 1.51 -32.59 17.14
C ILE A 220 2.32 -31.99 16.00
N ASP A 221 1.65 -31.57 14.95
CA ASP A 221 2.23 -30.94 13.77
C ASP A 221 1.28 -29.88 13.21
N TYR A 222 1.74 -29.17 12.18
CA TYR A 222 0.98 -28.04 11.63
C TYR A 222 -0.31 -28.49 10.92
N LYS A 223 -0.25 -29.58 10.17
CA LYS A 223 -1.41 -30.09 9.42
C LYS A 223 -2.50 -30.60 10.38
N ASN A 224 -2.10 -31.30 11.41
CA ASN A 224 -3.01 -31.74 12.48
C ASN A 224 -3.63 -30.51 13.19
N ALA A 225 -2.82 -29.50 13.53
CA ALA A 225 -3.29 -28.31 14.20
C ALA A 225 -4.33 -27.53 13.38
N LEU A 226 -4.16 -27.44 12.07
CA LEU A 226 -5.15 -26.84 11.16
C LEU A 226 -6.47 -27.62 11.20
N ASN A 227 -6.41 -28.95 11.14
CA ASN A 227 -7.59 -29.81 11.18
C ASN A 227 -8.34 -29.70 12.52
N VAL A 228 -7.62 -29.83 13.66
CA VAL A 228 -8.20 -29.73 15.00
C VAL A 228 -8.88 -28.39 15.24
N LEU A 229 -8.28 -27.32 14.75
CA LEU A 229 -8.84 -25.96 14.90
C LEU A 229 -9.78 -25.59 13.77
N ASN A 230 -9.99 -26.44 12.78
CA ASN A 230 -10.77 -26.15 11.57
C ASN A 230 -10.34 -24.80 10.96
N LEU A 231 -9.07 -24.72 10.58
CA LEU A 231 -8.44 -23.57 9.94
C LEU A 231 -7.77 -24.00 8.64
N GLN A 232 -7.68 -23.09 7.70
CA GLN A 232 -6.89 -23.23 6.47
C GLN A 232 -5.49 -22.69 6.69
N SER A 233 -4.54 -23.08 5.83
CA SER A 233 -3.25 -22.38 5.74
C SER A 233 -3.48 -20.91 5.35
N LEU A 234 -2.54 -20.04 5.70
CA LEU A 234 -2.65 -18.63 5.29
C LEU A 234 -2.49 -18.47 3.77
N GLU A 235 -1.75 -19.36 3.13
CA GLU A 235 -1.58 -19.34 1.68
C GLU A 235 -2.91 -19.62 0.98
N GLU A 236 -3.54 -20.79 1.25
CA GLU A 236 -4.86 -21.15 0.70
C GLU A 236 -5.91 -20.07 0.96
N ARG A 237 -5.91 -19.52 2.16
CA ARG A 237 -6.88 -18.52 2.53
C ARG A 237 -6.67 -17.19 1.78
N ARG A 238 -5.43 -16.75 1.59
CA ARG A 238 -5.14 -15.55 0.80
C ARG A 238 -5.46 -15.75 -0.68
N GLU A 239 -5.23 -16.94 -1.23
CA GLU A 239 -5.68 -17.30 -2.57
C GLU A 239 -7.19 -17.17 -2.72
N LEU A 240 -7.95 -17.72 -1.76
CA LEU A 240 -9.41 -17.58 -1.75
C LEU A 240 -9.87 -16.13 -1.63
N LEU A 241 -9.14 -15.28 -0.91
CA LEU A 241 -9.45 -13.85 -0.84
C LEU A 241 -9.21 -13.16 -2.19
N CYS A 242 -8.13 -13.50 -2.88
CA CYS A 242 -7.84 -12.98 -4.23
C CYS A 242 -8.88 -13.42 -5.28
N LEU A 243 -9.40 -14.65 -5.17
CA LEU A 243 -10.43 -15.15 -6.09
C LEU A 243 -11.82 -14.52 -5.89
N LYS A 244 -12.07 -13.94 -4.74
CA LYS A 244 -13.35 -13.28 -4.41
C LYS A 244 -13.37 -11.80 -4.77
N PHE A 245 -12.21 -11.25 -5.10
CA PHE A 245 -12.04 -9.84 -5.48
C PHE A 245 -12.03 -9.67 -7.00
#